data_ab8aac1e51df969c0ae9902c133860bf
#
_entry.id   ab8aac1e51df969c0ae9902c133860bf
#
_cell.length_a   1.000
_cell.length_b   1.000
_cell.length_c   1.000
_cell.angle_alpha   90.00
_cell.angle_beta   90.00
_cell.angle_gamma   90.00
#
_symmetry.space_group_name_H-M   'P 1'
#
loop_
_entity.id
_entity.type
_entity.pdbx_description
1 polymer ?
#
loop_
_entity_poly.entity_id
_entity_poly.type
_entity_poly.pdbx_seq_one_letter_code
_entity_poly.pdbx_strand_id
1 'polypeptide(L)'
;MLRNLTLIVFVSVTTACMADDVAKSAPAEPANMKKIFNGKDLTGWDGDPRLWSVQDGVIRGETTDEVKAMGNTFIIWKDGVLKDFELRLSFRCNATNNSGIQYRSKHITDDNPRNKWVVRGYQHEVRNEDAFPNVSGFIYDEGGMTGKRGRICMVGEKAVWEDDGKKIIGDPLIDEAGFKELMKVDDWNDVVIIAKGNHIQHYLNGKLILDFTDHPDHVLTEGILALQLHAGKPMWTEFKDIRVREIE
;
A
#
# COMPACT_ATOMS: atom_id res chain seq x y z
N MET A 1 32.04 -61.17 19.76
CA MET A 1 32.20 -59.71 19.90
C MET A 1 31.29 -59.01 18.87
N LEU A 2 30.06 -58.66 19.24
CA LEU A 2 29.18 -57.86 18.36
C LEU A 2 29.39 -56.39 18.70
N ARG A 3 29.72 -55.61 17.72
CA ARG A 3 29.79 -54.14 17.82
C ARG A 3 28.44 -53.56 17.40
N ASN A 4 27.71 -52.97 18.35
CA ASN A 4 26.50 -52.18 18.08
C ASN A 4 26.90 -50.86 17.38
N LEU A 5 26.39 -50.66 16.17
CA LEU A 5 26.50 -49.39 15.45
C LEU A 5 25.25 -48.56 15.76
N THR A 6 25.41 -47.52 16.55
CA THR A 6 24.30 -46.57 16.86
C THR A 6 24.20 -45.60 15.67
N LEU A 7 23.08 -45.64 14.99
CA LEU A 7 22.76 -44.68 13.90
C LEU A 7 22.24 -43.41 14.54
N ILE A 8 23.00 -42.31 14.45
CA ILE A 8 22.55 -40.97 14.83
C ILE A 8 21.90 -40.36 13.60
N VAL A 9 20.57 -40.23 13.61
CA VAL A 9 19.81 -39.48 12.60
C VAL A 9 19.76 -38.00 13.05
N PHE A 10 20.45 -37.13 12.33
CA PHE A 10 20.30 -35.68 12.51
C PHE A 10 19.02 -35.23 11.81
N VAL A 11 18.05 -34.77 12.59
CA VAL A 11 16.87 -34.05 12.12
C VAL A 11 17.24 -32.55 12.05
N SER A 12 17.60 -32.06 10.90
CA SER A 12 17.95 -30.61 10.68
C SER A 12 17.13 -29.97 9.57
N VAL A 13 15.82 -30.25 9.44
CA VAL A 13 15.00 -29.75 8.30
C VAL A 13 13.93 -28.73 8.67
N THR A 14 13.68 -28.44 9.95
CA THR A 14 12.52 -27.61 10.34
C THR A 14 12.80 -26.13 10.57
N THR A 15 14.04 -25.70 10.75
CA THR A 15 14.37 -24.33 11.14
C THR A 15 14.40 -23.35 9.96
N ALA A 16 14.80 -23.79 8.76
CA ALA A 16 14.91 -22.90 7.60
C ALA A 16 13.53 -22.47 7.04
N CYS A 17 12.57 -23.40 7.01
CA CYS A 17 11.21 -23.11 6.50
C CYS A 17 10.45 -22.15 7.41
N MET A 18 10.61 -22.26 8.72
CA MET A 18 9.97 -21.33 9.69
C MET A 18 10.61 -19.93 9.66
N ALA A 19 11.91 -19.80 9.40
CA ALA A 19 12.60 -18.53 9.30
C ALA A 19 12.16 -17.75 8.04
N ASP A 20 11.96 -18.42 6.91
CA ASP A 20 11.46 -17.81 5.66
C ASP A 20 10.01 -17.33 5.79
N ASP A 21 9.15 -18.08 6.48
CA ASP A 21 7.76 -17.66 6.70
C ASP A 21 7.65 -16.48 7.65
N VAL A 22 8.50 -16.39 8.67
CA VAL A 22 8.57 -15.22 9.57
C VAL A 22 9.08 -13.98 8.82
N ALA A 23 10.06 -14.12 7.92
CA ALA A 23 10.57 -13.04 7.10
C ALA A 23 9.54 -12.47 6.10
N LYS A 24 8.55 -13.30 5.69
CA LYS A 24 7.46 -12.89 4.78
C LYS A 24 6.20 -12.41 5.49
N SER A 25 6.18 -12.37 6.81
CA SER A 25 5.04 -11.91 7.59
C SER A 25 5.19 -10.44 7.97
N ALA A 26 4.07 -9.71 8.06
CA ALA A 26 4.08 -8.35 8.57
C ALA A 26 4.62 -8.33 10.02
N PRO A 27 5.47 -7.36 10.37
CA PRO A 27 5.96 -7.26 11.73
C PRO A 27 4.80 -7.01 12.71
N ALA A 28 5.00 -7.45 13.96
CA ALA A 28 4.05 -7.14 15.03
C ALA A 28 3.83 -5.62 15.13
N GLU A 29 2.61 -5.21 15.40
CA GLU A 29 2.29 -3.78 15.51
C GLU A 29 3.01 -3.17 16.73
N PRO A 30 3.83 -2.11 16.52
CA PRO A 30 4.51 -1.43 17.60
C PRO A 30 3.53 -0.65 18.48
N ALA A 31 3.85 -0.54 19.78
CA ALA A 31 2.99 0.16 20.74
C ALA A 31 2.90 1.68 20.50
N ASN A 32 3.85 2.27 19.77
CA ASN A 32 3.93 3.71 19.51
C ASN A 32 3.22 4.16 18.22
N MET A 33 2.33 3.36 17.67
CA MET A 33 1.51 3.78 16.52
C MET A 33 0.54 4.90 16.91
N LYS A 34 0.58 6.01 16.16
CA LYS A 34 -0.33 7.14 16.31
C LYS A 34 -1.56 6.95 15.42
N LYS A 35 -2.75 6.90 16.00
CA LYS A 35 -4.01 6.96 15.23
C LYS A 35 -4.15 8.36 14.63
N ILE A 36 -4.38 8.44 13.32
CA ILE A 36 -4.52 9.68 12.55
C ILE A 36 -5.93 9.85 11.96
N PHE A 37 -6.80 8.89 12.19
CA PHE A 37 -8.23 9.00 11.97
C PHE A 37 -8.97 8.68 13.28
N ASN A 38 -9.90 9.57 13.67
CA ASN A 38 -10.59 9.49 14.96
C ASN A 38 -11.84 8.60 14.97
N GLY A 39 -12.27 8.11 13.79
CA GLY A 39 -13.48 7.31 13.62
C GLY A 39 -14.80 8.07 13.74
N LYS A 40 -14.80 9.41 13.79
CA LYS A 40 -15.99 10.24 14.03
C LYS A 40 -16.24 11.24 12.92
N ASP A 41 -15.21 11.94 12.51
CA ASP A 41 -15.27 13.02 11.51
C ASP A 41 -13.94 13.14 10.74
N LEU A 42 -13.89 14.03 9.76
CA LEU A 42 -12.72 14.29 8.94
C LEU A 42 -11.74 15.32 9.54
N THR A 43 -11.76 15.55 10.85
CA THR A 43 -10.76 16.42 11.51
C THR A 43 -9.36 15.93 11.22
N GLY A 44 -8.47 16.83 10.74
CA GLY A 44 -7.13 16.51 10.28
C GLY A 44 -7.03 15.99 8.83
N TRP A 45 -8.16 15.90 8.12
CA TRP A 45 -8.25 15.48 6.73
C TRP A 45 -8.90 16.54 5.86
N ASP A 46 -8.43 16.70 4.61
CA ASP A 46 -8.94 17.68 3.63
C ASP A 46 -9.22 16.98 2.29
N GLY A 47 -10.47 17.00 1.87
CA GLY A 47 -10.97 16.40 0.65
C GLY A 47 -12.24 17.09 0.17
N ASP A 48 -12.70 16.79 -1.05
CA ASP A 48 -13.95 17.34 -1.57
C ASP A 48 -15.15 16.94 -0.68
N PRO A 49 -15.80 17.86 0.02
CA PRO A 49 -16.88 17.53 0.96
C PRO A 49 -18.15 16.97 0.29
N ARG A 50 -18.25 17.04 -1.04
CA ARG A 50 -19.32 16.40 -1.81
C ARG A 50 -19.09 14.90 -1.96
N LEU A 51 -17.83 14.45 -1.86
CA LEU A 51 -17.38 13.09 -2.21
C LEU A 51 -16.88 12.31 -0.99
N TRP A 52 -16.37 13.00 0.05
CA TRP A 52 -15.79 12.37 1.22
C TRP A 52 -16.61 12.61 2.47
N SER A 53 -16.87 11.56 3.20
CA SER A 53 -17.65 11.58 4.46
C SER A 53 -17.10 10.54 5.45
N VAL A 54 -17.63 10.58 6.69
CA VAL A 54 -17.47 9.49 7.65
C VAL A 54 -18.81 8.79 7.82
N GLN A 55 -18.83 7.48 7.61
CA GLN A 55 -20.00 6.63 7.77
C GLN A 55 -19.62 5.42 8.62
N ASP A 56 -20.37 5.11 9.65
CA ASP A 56 -20.15 3.96 10.54
C ASP A 56 -18.70 3.83 11.06
N GLY A 57 -18.04 4.96 11.34
CA GLY A 57 -16.68 4.99 11.85
C GLY A 57 -15.58 4.79 10.80
N VAL A 58 -15.90 4.86 9.50
CA VAL A 58 -14.94 4.74 8.40
C VAL A 58 -14.92 5.99 7.53
N ILE A 59 -13.78 6.33 6.95
CA ILE A 59 -13.68 7.32 5.87
C ILE A 59 -14.25 6.66 4.61
N ARG A 60 -15.28 7.29 4.02
CA ARG A 60 -15.89 6.84 2.76
C ARG A 60 -15.74 7.91 1.69
N GLY A 61 -15.15 7.52 0.56
CA GLY A 61 -15.18 8.26 -0.69
C GLY A 61 -16.21 7.64 -1.64
N GLU A 62 -17.07 8.45 -2.26
CA GLU A 62 -18.12 7.96 -3.14
C GLU A 62 -18.41 8.92 -4.29
N THR A 63 -18.60 8.36 -5.48
CA THR A 63 -19.14 9.05 -6.66
C THR A 63 -20.45 8.38 -7.10
N THR A 64 -21.36 9.18 -7.63
CA THR A 64 -22.63 8.72 -8.24
C THR A 64 -22.74 9.25 -9.67
N ASP A 65 -23.80 8.91 -10.38
CA ASP A 65 -24.07 9.49 -11.69
C ASP A 65 -24.34 11.00 -11.61
N GLU A 66 -24.85 11.49 -10.47
CA GLU A 66 -25.14 12.91 -10.21
C GLU A 66 -23.94 13.66 -9.63
N VAL A 67 -23.16 13.00 -8.75
CA VAL A 67 -22.03 13.61 -8.07
C VAL A 67 -20.73 12.95 -8.52
N LYS A 68 -20.07 13.58 -9.47
CA LYS A 68 -18.86 13.04 -10.13
C LYS A 68 -17.59 13.72 -9.62
N ALA A 69 -16.52 12.96 -9.58
CA ALA A 69 -15.16 13.50 -9.43
C ALA A 69 -14.68 14.13 -10.75
N MET A 70 -14.02 15.27 -10.67
CA MET A 70 -13.45 16.00 -11.82
C MET A 70 -11.98 15.58 -12.07
N GLY A 71 -11.76 14.32 -12.36
CA GLY A 71 -10.46 13.66 -12.36
C GLY A 71 -10.23 12.89 -11.05
N ASN A 72 -9.12 12.17 -10.94
CA ASN A 72 -8.74 11.52 -9.68
C ASN A 72 -8.64 12.57 -8.58
N THR A 73 -9.30 12.32 -7.46
CA THR A 73 -9.35 13.23 -6.31
C THR A 73 -8.99 12.47 -5.04
N PHE A 74 -8.52 13.22 -4.04
CA PHE A 74 -7.94 12.60 -2.85
C PHE A 74 -8.49 13.24 -1.59
N ILE A 75 -8.53 12.48 -0.50
CA ILE A 75 -8.60 13.06 0.84
C ILE A 75 -7.20 13.03 1.45
N ILE A 76 -6.72 14.19 1.87
CA ILE A 76 -5.34 14.46 2.26
C ILE A 76 -5.24 14.57 3.77
N TRP A 77 -4.36 13.79 4.40
CA TRP A 77 -4.01 13.99 5.79
C TRP A 77 -3.13 15.24 5.95
N LYS A 78 -3.58 16.19 6.81
CA LYS A 78 -2.98 17.53 6.95
C LYS A 78 -1.95 17.66 8.06
N ASP A 79 -1.94 16.72 9.02
CA ASP A 79 -1.23 16.89 10.27
C ASP A 79 0.17 16.26 10.28
N GLY A 80 0.74 15.99 9.09
CA GLY A 80 2.10 15.44 9.01
C GLY A 80 2.62 15.19 7.60
N VAL A 81 3.93 14.90 7.57
CA VAL A 81 4.69 14.46 6.41
C VAL A 81 5.29 13.11 6.75
N LEU A 82 5.24 12.18 5.80
CA LEU A 82 5.82 10.84 5.94
C LEU A 82 7.19 10.81 5.28
N LYS A 83 8.22 10.53 6.07
CA LYS A 83 9.61 10.31 5.59
C LYS A 83 9.95 8.82 5.68
N ASP A 84 10.52 8.40 6.80
CA ASP A 84 10.70 6.99 7.12
C ASP A 84 9.59 6.59 8.07
N PHE A 85 8.73 5.66 7.65
CA PHE A 85 7.48 5.42 8.36
C PHE A 85 7.00 3.97 8.25
N GLU A 86 6.13 3.61 9.18
CA GLU A 86 5.24 2.47 9.10
C GLU A 86 3.79 2.99 9.15
N LEU A 87 3.03 2.69 8.10
CA LEU A 87 1.60 2.99 7.97
C LEU A 87 0.79 1.70 8.03
N ARG A 88 -0.27 1.71 8.80
CA ARG A 88 -1.24 0.61 8.86
C ARG A 88 -2.65 1.14 8.70
N LEU A 89 -3.45 0.43 7.92
CA LEU A 89 -4.88 0.73 7.75
C LEU A 89 -5.59 -0.49 7.17
N SER A 90 -6.94 -0.43 7.15
CA SER A 90 -7.76 -1.38 6.42
C SER A 90 -8.54 -0.66 5.33
N PHE A 91 -8.72 -1.31 4.19
CA PHE A 91 -9.51 -0.80 3.08
C PHE A 91 -10.54 -1.82 2.58
N ARG A 92 -11.59 -1.32 1.95
CA ARG A 92 -12.46 -2.04 1.01
C ARG A 92 -13.00 -1.07 -0.03
N CYS A 93 -13.35 -1.59 -1.21
CA CYS A 93 -13.98 -0.78 -2.28
C CYS A 93 -14.87 -1.68 -3.14
N ASN A 94 -15.73 -1.08 -3.97
CA ASN A 94 -16.42 -1.85 -4.99
C ASN A 94 -15.48 -2.17 -6.17
N ALA A 95 -15.91 -3.12 -7.03
CA ALA A 95 -15.12 -3.60 -8.16
C ALA A 95 -15.19 -2.71 -9.42
N THR A 96 -15.73 -1.48 -9.32
CA THR A 96 -15.97 -0.65 -10.51
C THR A 96 -14.69 0.03 -11.01
N ASN A 97 -13.90 0.59 -10.09
CA ASN A 97 -12.63 1.26 -10.37
C ASN A 97 -11.60 0.90 -9.30
N ASN A 98 -10.36 1.34 -9.53
CA ASN A 98 -9.34 1.29 -8.49
C ASN A 98 -9.45 2.48 -7.53
N SER A 99 -8.73 2.39 -6.44
CA SER A 99 -8.43 3.42 -5.48
C SER A 99 -6.94 3.36 -5.14
N GLY A 100 -6.47 4.09 -4.15
CA GLY A 100 -5.06 4.07 -3.78
C GLY A 100 -4.75 4.72 -2.43
N ILE A 101 -3.64 4.29 -1.85
CA ILE A 101 -3.04 4.89 -0.67
C ILE A 101 -1.77 5.60 -1.13
N GLN A 102 -1.81 6.92 -1.17
CA GLN A 102 -0.69 7.78 -1.53
C GLN A 102 0.21 8.01 -0.33
N TYR A 103 1.52 7.88 -0.51
CA TYR A 103 2.52 8.16 0.52
C TYR A 103 3.76 8.79 -0.10
N ARG A 104 4.51 9.57 0.67
CA ARG A 104 5.65 10.38 0.17
C ARG A 104 5.27 11.17 -1.08
N SER A 105 4.02 11.63 -1.14
CA SER A 105 3.44 12.27 -2.32
C SER A 105 3.36 13.78 -2.15
N LYS A 106 3.05 14.48 -3.25
CA LYS A 106 2.95 15.94 -3.29
C LYS A 106 1.53 16.36 -3.62
N HIS A 107 1.00 17.31 -2.85
CA HIS A 107 -0.25 18.00 -3.18
C HIS A 107 0.00 18.99 -4.32
N ILE A 108 -0.77 18.88 -5.41
CA ILE A 108 -0.66 19.72 -6.60
C ILE A 108 -1.80 20.74 -6.57
N THR A 109 -1.46 22.00 -6.35
CA THR A 109 -2.46 23.06 -6.16
C THR A 109 -2.80 23.83 -7.44
N ASP A 110 -1.95 23.75 -8.47
CA ASP A 110 -2.00 24.65 -9.63
C ASP A 110 -2.57 24.02 -10.90
N ASP A 111 -2.73 22.69 -10.94
CA ASP A 111 -3.04 21.97 -12.17
C ASP A 111 -4.51 22.00 -12.59
N ASN A 112 -5.43 22.14 -11.65
CA ASN A 112 -6.85 22.10 -11.95
C ASN A 112 -7.70 22.87 -10.93
N PRO A 113 -8.19 24.07 -11.27
CA PRO A 113 -9.01 24.87 -10.37
C PRO A 113 -10.35 24.21 -10.00
N ARG A 114 -10.80 23.19 -10.75
CA ARG A 114 -12.02 22.43 -10.47
C ARG A 114 -11.79 21.22 -9.58
N ASN A 115 -10.52 20.82 -9.38
CA ASN A 115 -10.13 19.75 -8.47
C ASN A 115 -8.92 20.21 -7.64
N LYS A 116 -9.17 20.67 -6.44
CA LYS A 116 -8.15 21.20 -5.51
C LYS A 116 -7.39 20.09 -4.78
N TRP A 117 -7.83 18.85 -4.90
CA TRP A 117 -7.28 17.71 -4.17
C TRP A 117 -6.60 16.73 -5.12
N VAL A 118 -5.65 17.22 -5.91
CA VAL A 118 -4.81 16.41 -6.78
C VAL A 118 -3.51 16.06 -6.05
N VAL A 119 -3.16 14.78 -6.04
CA VAL A 119 -1.95 14.28 -5.39
C VAL A 119 -1.15 13.46 -6.40
N ARG A 120 0.18 13.60 -6.38
CA ARG A 120 1.11 12.85 -7.23
C ARG A 120 2.25 12.26 -6.43
N GLY A 121 2.65 11.05 -6.75
CA GLY A 121 3.74 10.34 -6.09
C GLY A 121 3.55 8.84 -6.03
N TYR A 122 4.08 8.17 -5.00
CA TYR A 122 3.89 6.75 -4.81
C TYR A 122 2.46 6.43 -4.39
N GLN A 123 1.85 5.47 -5.07
CA GLN A 123 0.56 4.90 -4.72
C GLN A 123 0.68 3.41 -4.45
N HIS A 124 0.26 2.96 -3.27
CA HIS A 124 -0.16 1.58 -3.08
C HIS A 124 -1.54 1.44 -3.75
N GLU A 125 -1.60 0.68 -4.82
CA GLU A 125 -2.84 0.44 -5.55
C GLU A 125 -3.86 -0.30 -4.69
N VAL A 126 -5.13 0.10 -4.79
CA VAL A 126 -6.26 -0.53 -4.11
C VAL A 126 -7.27 -0.99 -5.15
N ARG A 127 -7.58 -2.28 -5.16
CA ARG A 127 -8.53 -2.92 -6.08
C ARG A 127 -9.37 -3.96 -5.34
N ASN A 128 -10.57 -4.21 -5.82
CA ASN A 128 -11.45 -5.27 -5.32
C ASN A 128 -11.49 -6.43 -6.31
N GLU A 129 -10.33 -7.05 -6.54
CA GLU A 129 -10.16 -8.16 -7.48
C GLU A 129 -8.94 -9.02 -7.12
N ASP A 130 -8.91 -10.26 -7.56
CA ASP A 130 -7.84 -11.22 -7.37
C ASP A 130 -7.12 -11.64 -8.69
N ALA A 131 -7.33 -10.87 -9.77
CA ALA A 131 -6.77 -11.11 -11.11
C ALA A 131 -5.27 -10.73 -11.19
N PHE A 132 -4.42 -11.53 -10.54
CA PHE A 132 -2.97 -11.34 -10.46
C PHE A 132 -2.31 -11.18 -11.84
N PRO A 133 -1.26 -10.35 -11.99
CA PRO A 133 -0.57 -9.53 -10.96
C PRO A 133 -1.12 -8.10 -10.85
N ASN A 134 -2.19 -7.76 -11.56
CA ASN A 134 -2.76 -6.41 -11.61
C ASN A 134 -3.81 -6.20 -10.52
N VAL A 135 -3.42 -6.37 -9.28
CA VAL A 135 -4.25 -6.43 -8.07
C VAL A 135 -3.85 -5.38 -7.05
N SER A 136 -4.50 -5.35 -5.87
CA SER A 136 -4.09 -4.47 -4.78
C SER A 136 -2.65 -4.73 -4.35
N GLY A 137 -1.88 -3.65 -4.12
CA GLY A 137 -0.58 -3.71 -3.48
C GLY A 137 0.62 -3.37 -4.35
N PHE A 138 0.51 -3.24 -5.67
CA PHE A 138 1.63 -2.76 -6.47
C PHE A 138 1.90 -1.27 -6.24
N ILE A 139 3.13 -0.81 -6.55
CA ILE A 139 3.48 0.62 -6.50
C ILE A 139 3.24 1.25 -7.88
N TYR A 140 2.40 2.29 -7.90
CA TYR A 140 2.15 3.11 -9.06
C TYR A 140 2.74 4.51 -8.89
N ASP A 141 3.28 5.08 -9.99
CA ASP A 141 3.75 6.46 -10.07
C ASP A 141 2.62 7.39 -10.47
N GLU A 142 1.78 7.77 -9.51
CA GLU A 142 0.65 8.68 -9.78
C GLU A 142 1.15 10.05 -10.26
N GLY A 143 0.74 10.42 -11.46
CA GLY A 143 1.11 11.67 -12.09
C GLY A 143 2.57 11.78 -12.54
N GLY A 144 3.34 10.69 -12.52
CA GLY A 144 4.67 10.62 -13.11
C GLY A 144 5.79 11.33 -12.35
N MET A 145 5.69 11.46 -11.02
CA MET A 145 6.66 12.15 -10.16
C MET A 145 8.00 11.42 -10.03
N THR A 146 8.04 10.12 -10.29
CA THR A 146 9.23 9.28 -10.14
C THR A 146 9.87 8.92 -11.50
N GLY A 147 9.75 9.80 -12.49
CA GLY A 147 10.29 9.60 -13.85
C GLY A 147 9.29 8.96 -14.81
N LYS A 148 7.99 9.04 -14.54
CA LYS A 148 6.90 8.50 -15.37
C LYS A 148 6.97 6.98 -15.56
N ARG A 149 7.34 6.27 -14.52
CA ARG A 149 7.55 4.81 -14.58
C ARG A 149 6.27 3.99 -14.55
N GLY A 150 5.11 4.61 -14.27
CA GLY A 150 3.81 3.93 -14.22
C GLY A 150 3.76 2.89 -13.10
N ARG A 151 3.67 1.61 -13.43
CA ARG A 151 3.76 0.52 -12.45
C ARG A 151 5.22 0.25 -12.11
N ILE A 152 5.67 0.81 -10.99
CA ILE A 152 7.08 0.78 -10.58
C ILE A 152 7.50 -0.63 -10.14
N CYS A 153 6.69 -1.26 -9.28
CA CYS A 153 6.94 -2.59 -8.75
C CYS A 153 5.62 -3.33 -8.59
N MET A 154 5.54 -4.55 -9.14
CA MET A 154 4.31 -5.36 -9.13
C MET A 154 4.18 -6.19 -7.87
N VAL A 155 2.97 -6.64 -7.58
CA VAL A 155 2.71 -7.62 -6.52
C VAL A 155 3.45 -8.92 -6.84
N GLY A 156 4.07 -9.50 -5.82
CA GLY A 156 4.92 -10.69 -5.94
C GLY A 156 6.39 -10.36 -6.18
N GLU A 157 6.75 -9.13 -6.52
CA GLU A 157 8.14 -8.78 -6.81
C GLU A 157 8.95 -8.45 -5.55
N LYS A 158 10.16 -9.01 -5.48
CA LYS A 158 11.29 -8.48 -4.75
C LYS A 158 12.21 -7.84 -5.77
N ALA A 159 12.29 -6.51 -5.82
CA ALA A 159 12.90 -5.81 -6.94
C ALA A 159 13.82 -4.66 -6.52
N VAL A 160 14.80 -4.38 -7.36
CA VAL A 160 15.72 -3.23 -7.25
C VAL A 160 15.74 -2.50 -8.59
N TRP A 161 15.64 -1.17 -8.59
CA TRP A 161 15.94 -0.34 -9.75
C TRP A 161 17.39 0.11 -9.70
N GLU A 162 18.14 -0.12 -10.78
CA GLU A 162 19.57 0.19 -10.90
C GLU A 162 19.84 1.39 -11.82
N ASP A 163 21.08 1.84 -11.85
CA ASP A 163 21.54 3.06 -12.53
C ASP A 163 21.27 3.08 -14.04
N ASP A 164 21.14 1.94 -14.69
CA ASP A 164 20.85 1.85 -16.12
C ASP A 164 19.35 1.90 -16.46
N GLY A 165 18.50 2.20 -15.47
CA GLY A 165 17.05 2.24 -15.61
C GLY A 165 16.41 0.86 -15.71
N LYS A 166 17.14 -0.20 -15.39
CA LYS A 166 16.60 -1.57 -15.35
C LYS A 166 16.11 -1.92 -13.96
N LYS A 167 14.99 -2.61 -13.94
CA LYS A 167 14.48 -3.25 -12.74
C LYS A 167 14.95 -4.71 -12.68
N ILE A 168 15.74 -5.04 -11.66
CA ILE A 168 16.14 -6.42 -11.38
C ILE A 168 15.11 -7.02 -10.43
N ILE A 169 14.59 -8.20 -10.80
CA ILE A 169 13.58 -8.93 -10.04
C ILE A 169 14.22 -10.19 -9.49
N GLY A 170 14.14 -10.40 -8.19
CA GLY A 170 14.56 -11.61 -7.49
C GLY A 170 13.49 -12.71 -7.47
N ASP A 171 13.65 -13.65 -6.52
CA ASP A 171 12.66 -14.71 -6.33
C ASP A 171 11.28 -14.14 -5.93
N PRO A 172 10.18 -14.71 -6.45
CA PRO A 172 8.84 -14.21 -6.18
C PRO A 172 8.47 -14.36 -4.70
N LEU A 173 7.81 -13.33 -4.16
CA LEU A 173 7.32 -13.30 -2.78
C LEU A 173 6.01 -14.08 -2.62
N ILE A 174 5.15 -14.00 -3.62
CA ILE A 174 3.85 -14.65 -3.71
C ILE A 174 3.51 -14.89 -5.19
N ASP A 175 2.82 -15.96 -5.47
CA ASP A 175 2.27 -16.28 -6.79
C ASP A 175 0.76 -15.99 -6.87
N GLU A 176 0.17 -16.27 -8.04
CA GLU A 176 -1.25 -16.06 -8.28
C GLU A 176 -2.14 -16.84 -7.30
N ALA A 177 -1.83 -18.11 -7.04
CA ALA A 177 -2.61 -18.95 -6.15
C ALA A 177 -2.56 -18.43 -4.70
N GLY A 178 -1.37 -18.11 -4.21
CA GLY A 178 -1.16 -17.53 -2.89
C GLY A 178 -1.82 -16.15 -2.73
N PHE A 179 -1.80 -15.31 -3.79
CA PHE A 179 -2.49 -14.03 -3.74
C PHE A 179 -4.02 -14.20 -3.69
N LYS A 180 -4.56 -15.12 -4.46
CA LYS A 180 -6.00 -15.41 -4.48
C LYS A 180 -6.53 -15.91 -3.13
N GLU A 181 -5.73 -16.70 -2.41
CA GLU A 181 -6.06 -17.12 -1.05
C GLU A 181 -5.95 -15.97 -0.02
N LEU A 182 -5.07 -15.01 -0.29
CA LEU A 182 -4.78 -13.88 0.60
C LEU A 182 -5.80 -12.76 0.49
N MET A 183 -6.19 -12.38 -0.75
CA MET A 183 -7.08 -11.24 -1.02
C MET A 183 -8.53 -11.57 -0.63
N LYS A 184 -9.12 -10.70 0.16
CA LYS A 184 -10.53 -10.81 0.58
C LYS A 184 -11.37 -9.92 -0.34
N VAL A 185 -11.86 -10.48 -1.44
CA VAL A 185 -12.76 -9.79 -2.36
C VAL A 185 -14.06 -9.45 -1.63
N ASP A 186 -14.60 -8.24 -1.83
CA ASP A 186 -15.81 -7.71 -1.20
C ASP A 186 -15.75 -7.57 0.34
N ASP A 187 -14.55 -7.64 0.92
CA ASP A 187 -14.36 -7.54 2.38
C ASP A 187 -13.17 -6.63 2.72
N TRP A 188 -12.96 -6.40 4.01
CA TRP A 188 -11.85 -5.63 4.55
C TRP A 188 -10.50 -6.32 4.36
N ASN A 189 -9.55 -5.59 3.80
CA ASN A 189 -8.17 -6.01 3.65
C ASN A 189 -7.25 -5.10 4.46
N ASP A 190 -6.34 -5.70 5.21
CA ASP A 190 -5.38 -5.00 6.06
C ASP A 190 -4.09 -4.74 5.28
N VAL A 191 -3.60 -3.51 5.35
CA VAL A 191 -2.36 -3.06 4.70
C VAL A 191 -1.36 -2.60 5.74
N VAL A 192 -0.09 -3.00 5.53
CA VAL A 192 1.07 -2.38 6.17
C VAL A 192 2.01 -1.89 5.08
N ILE A 193 2.41 -0.63 5.15
CA ILE A 193 3.45 -0.04 4.29
C ILE A 193 4.61 0.38 5.19
N ILE A 194 5.80 -0.13 4.91
CA ILE A 194 7.04 0.27 5.58
C ILE A 194 7.94 0.89 4.52
N ALA A 195 8.38 2.12 4.76
CA ALA A 195 9.32 2.82 3.90
C ALA A 195 10.44 3.41 4.73
N LYS A 196 11.69 2.99 4.44
CA LYS A 196 12.91 3.51 5.10
C LYS A 196 13.98 3.79 4.04
N GLY A 197 14.41 5.05 3.94
CA GLY A 197 15.29 5.48 2.85
C GLY A 197 14.63 5.22 1.49
N ASN A 198 15.28 4.47 0.64
CA ASN A 198 14.77 4.04 -0.67
C ASN A 198 14.14 2.63 -0.67
N HIS A 199 14.08 1.96 0.48
CA HIS A 199 13.49 0.63 0.62
C HIS A 199 12.03 0.72 1.04
N ILE A 200 11.15 0.03 0.32
CA ILE A 200 9.69 0.04 0.49
C ILE A 200 9.18 -1.40 0.53
N GLN A 201 8.36 -1.70 1.51
CA GLN A 201 7.70 -3.00 1.65
C GLN A 201 6.20 -2.81 1.79
N HIS A 202 5.43 -3.59 1.04
CA HIS A 202 3.98 -3.68 1.18
C HIS A 202 3.57 -5.06 1.69
N TYR A 203 2.70 -5.04 2.67
CA TYR A 203 2.05 -6.24 3.22
C TYR A 203 0.54 -6.13 3.04
N LEU A 204 -0.09 -7.23 2.67
CA LEU A 204 -1.54 -7.39 2.59
C LEU A 204 -1.95 -8.54 3.49
N ASN A 205 -2.95 -8.33 4.34
CA ASN A 205 -3.49 -9.35 5.26
C ASN A 205 -2.41 -10.12 6.02
N GLY A 206 -1.35 -9.40 6.45
CA GLY A 206 -0.23 -9.96 7.21
C GLY A 206 0.88 -10.61 6.39
N LYS A 207 0.80 -10.67 5.05
CA LYS A 207 1.82 -11.27 4.16
C LYS A 207 2.58 -10.21 3.39
N LEU A 208 3.90 -10.32 3.29
CA LEU A 208 4.74 -9.51 2.40
C LEU A 208 4.40 -9.84 0.95
N ILE A 209 3.94 -8.84 0.21
CA ILE A 209 3.54 -8.98 -1.20
C ILE A 209 4.43 -8.21 -2.16
N LEU A 210 5.25 -7.29 -1.64
CA LEU A 210 6.16 -6.47 -2.43
C LEU A 210 7.32 -6.02 -1.54
N ASP A 211 8.55 -6.16 -2.05
CA ASP A 211 9.80 -5.71 -1.41
C ASP A 211 10.63 -4.99 -2.48
N PHE A 212 10.81 -3.69 -2.31
CA PHE A 212 11.30 -2.83 -3.37
C PHE A 212 12.37 -1.85 -2.89
N THR A 213 13.49 -1.81 -3.61
CA THR A 213 14.53 -0.78 -3.44
C THR A 213 14.53 0.13 -4.66
N ASP A 214 14.19 1.40 -4.47
CA ASP A 214 14.13 2.36 -5.55
C ASP A 214 15.50 2.97 -5.86
N HIS A 215 15.65 3.47 -7.10
CA HIS A 215 16.85 4.17 -7.54
C HIS A 215 17.00 5.51 -6.79
N PRO A 216 18.21 5.86 -6.33
CA PRO A 216 18.43 7.10 -5.56
C PRO A 216 17.97 8.38 -6.27
N ASP A 217 18.08 8.45 -7.60
CA ASP A 217 17.70 9.65 -8.38
C ASP A 217 16.19 9.79 -8.62
N HIS A 218 15.41 8.74 -8.32
CA HIS A 218 13.97 8.70 -8.57
C HIS A 218 13.12 8.53 -7.32
N VAL A 219 13.76 8.15 -6.20
CA VAL A 219 13.05 7.90 -4.96
C VAL A 219 12.41 9.16 -4.40
N LEU A 220 11.15 9.04 -3.99
CA LEU A 220 10.49 10.04 -3.17
C LEU A 220 10.80 9.72 -1.70
N THR A 221 11.49 10.62 -1.03
CA THR A 221 12.00 10.39 0.34
C THR A 221 11.07 10.88 1.42
N GLU A 222 10.16 11.82 1.10
CA GLU A 222 9.18 12.37 2.03
C GLU A 222 7.98 12.95 1.28
N GLY A 223 6.86 13.13 1.96
CA GLY A 223 5.67 13.75 1.42
C GLY A 223 4.42 13.42 2.20
N ILE A 224 3.28 13.83 1.66
CA ILE A 224 1.96 13.67 2.31
C ILE A 224 1.42 12.24 2.16
N LEU A 225 0.46 11.93 3.04
CA LEU A 225 -0.46 10.79 2.95
C LEU A 225 -1.80 11.27 2.38
N ALA A 226 -2.35 10.50 1.44
CA ALA A 226 -3.70 10.74 0.93
C ALA A 226 -4.35 9.44 0.48
N LEU A 227 -5.69 9.43 0.39
CA LEU A 227 -6.48 8.30 -0.07
C LEU A 227 -7.22 8.72 -1.35
N GLN A 228 -7.18 7.87 -2.37
CA GLN A 228 -7.72 8.18 -3.69
C GLN A 228 -9.21 7.82 -3.82
N LEU A 229 -9.95 8.66 -4.54
CA LEU A 229 -11.22 8.33 -5.16
C LEU A 229 -11.05 8.53 -6.67
N HIS A 230 -11.13 7.43 -7.44
CA HIS A 230 -10.88 7.44 -8.87
C HIS A 230 -12.05 8.06 -9.64
N ALA A 231 -11.74 8.85 -10.66
CA ALA A 231 -12.75 9.37 -11.57
C ALA A 231 -13.31 8.29 -12.50
N GLY A 232 -14.47 8.55 -13.08
CA GLY A 232 -15.09 7.68 -14.09
C GLY A 232 -16.44 7.17 -13.67
N LYS A 233 -16.65 5.85 -13.69
CA LYS A 233 -17.91 5.23 -13.30
C LYS A 233 -18.17 5.41 -11.80
N PRO A 234 -19.45 5.43 -11.38
CA PRO A 234 -19.80 5.46 -9.96
C PRO A 234 -19.06 4.38 -9.16
N MET A 235 -18.44 4.79 -8.08
CA MET A 235 -17.68 3.91 -7.20
C MET A 235 -17.74 4.38 -5.75
N TRP A 236 -17.36 3.49 -4.85
CA TRP A 236 -17.04 3.84 -3.47
C TRP A 236 -15.77 3.14 -3.00
N THR A 237 -15.09 3.77 -2.07
CA THR A 237 -13.93 3.23 -1.35
C THR A 237 -14.01 3.61 0.12
N GLU A 238 -13.57 2.74 1.00
CA GLU A 238 -13.63 2.93 2.45
C GLU A 238 -12.31 2.59 3.11
N PHE A 239 -11.98 3.36 4.14
CA PHE A 239 -10.74 3.21 4.91
C PHE A 239 -11.01 3.37 6.40
N LYS A 240 -10.34 2.55 7.23
CA LYS A 240 -10.43 2.61 8.68
C LYS A 240 -9.12 2.25 9.36
N ASP A 241 -9.09 2.41 10.67
CA ASP A 241 -7.96 2.00 11.54
C ASP A 241 -6.62 2.58 11.07
N ILE A 242 -6.64 3.84 10.57
CA ILE A 242 -5.48 4.50 9.97
C ILE A 242 -4.56 4.98 11.08
N ARG A 243 -3.35 4.47 11.08
CA ARG A 243 -2.33 4.78 12.08
C ARG A 243 -0.94 4.72 11.48
N VAL A 244 -0.06 5.57 12.00
CA VAL A 244 1.29 5.75 11.48
C VAL A 244 2.28 5.92 12.62
N ARG A 245 3.52 5.53 12.40
CA ARG A 245 4.68 5.92 13.21
C ARG A 245 5.84 6.31 12.32
N GLU A 246 6.69 7.19 12.80
CA GLU A 246 8.00 7.44 12.23
C GLU A 246 8.96 6.32 12.63
N ILE A 247 9.90 6.01 11.73
CA ILE A 247 10.99 5.03 11.94
C ILE A 247 12.29 5.83 12.01
N GLU A 248 13.05 5.59 13.05
CA GLU A 248 14.39 6.16 13.24
C GLU A 248 15.48 5.41 12.44
#